data_f12c445e919426e00d919aaa9b0f148e
#
_entry.id   f12c445e919426e00d919aaa9b0f148e
#
_cell.length_a   1.000
_cell.length_b   1.000
_cell.length_c   1.000
_cell.angle_alpha   90.00
_cell.angle_beta   90.00
_cell.angle_gamma   90.00
#
_symmetry.space_group_name_H-M   'P 1'
#
loop_
_entity.id
_entity.type
_entity.pdbx_description
1 polymer ?
#
loop_
_entity_poly.entity_id
_entity_poly.type
_entity_poly.pdbx_seq_one_letter_code
_entity_poly.pdbx_strand_id
1 'polypeptide(L)'
;MTPLLETLDSPAPLPRVGRELIDAIERAHIVGRGGASFPAATKWRAVAERSHGNAVIVVNGAEGEPQSKKDRALMTARPHLILDGAFLAARALRANRIVLYIGERHDVARNAMFRALRQRTEPERSRVGFAAAPARYVAGAEAAAIHFINEGVATPTNVPPYPFERGVGGAPTLVQNVETLAHVALVARGASANTTLITLAGAAARPGVIEVPFGTTLGDAVAAAGGTSAWPRAVLLGGYFGSWIEPEEAWPMPLDHRSRLGCGVVGILPMARCPVCEVAAIMRYLASESSAQCGPCFFGLRALADACTRIVECGSDRNEVQRLQRWASEVRGRGACRHPDGAVMFLASALTVFAKEFAGHVPHVARQTA
;
A
#
# COMPACT_ATOMS: atom_id res chain seq x y z
N MET A 1 7.37 18.18 -16.64
CA MET A 1 6.86 17.10 -15.76
C MET A 1 5.57 17.64 -15.13
N THR A 2 4.49 16.87 -15.09
CA THR A 2 3.24 17.32 -14.43
C THR A 2 3.19 16.65 -13.08
N PRO A 3 3.47 17.37 -11.97
CA PRO A 3 3.55 16.80 -10.65
C PRO A 3 2.17 16.30 -10.17
N LEU A 4 2.17 15.26 -9.32
CA LEU A 4 0.96 14.75 -8.69
C LEU A 4 0.45 15.66 -7.56
N LEU A 5 1.34 16.38 -6.86
CA LEU A 5 0.97 17.16 -5.66
C LEU A 5 1.01 18.68 -5.86
N GLU A 6 1.81 19.22 -6.77
CA GLU A 6 2.10 20.66 -6.86
C GLU A 6 1.24 21.44 -7.86
N THR A 7 0.37 20.79 -8.63
CA THR A 7 -0.45 21.44 -9.65
C THR A 7 -1.85 21.78 -9.12
N LEU A 8 -2.41 22.91 -9.55
CA LEU A 8 -3.80 23.25 -9.25
C LEU A 8 -4.74 22.14 -9.73
N ASP A 9 -5.64 21.71 -8.86
CA ASP A 9 -6.62 20.68 -9.16
C ASP A 9 -7.97 21.31 -9.50
N SER A 10 -8.43 21.09 -10.71
CA SER A 10 -9.71 21.59 -11.20
C SER A 10 -10.34 20.60 -12.16
N PRO A 11 -11.68 20.58 -12.27
CA PRO A 11 -12.34 19.76 -13.26
C PRO A 11 -11.91 20.18 -14.67
N ALA A 12 -11.43 19.24 -15.45
CA ALA A 12 -11.06 19.46 -16.85
C ALA A 12 -11.82 18.48 -17.76
N PRO A 13 -12.06 18.83 -19.04
CA PRO A 13 -12.66 17.90 -19.99
C PRO A 13 -11.86 16.60 -20.06
N LEU A 14 -12.56 15.48 -20.03
CA LEU A 14 -11.92 14.18 -20.16
C LEU A 14 -11.51 13.91 -21.60
N PRO A 15 -10.29 13.41 -21.85
CA PRO A 15 -9.88 12.95 -23.16
C PRO A 15 -10.87 11.93 -23.75
N ARG A 16 -11.05 11.96 -25.05
CA ARG A 16 -11.84 10.94 -25.76
C ARG A 16 -10.97 9.72 -25.99
N VAL A 17 -11.02 8.80 -25.04
CA VAL A 17 -10.29 7.54 -25.10
C VAL A 17 -11.25 6.38 -24.91
N GLY A 18 -10.90 5.25 -25.52
CA GLY A 18 -11.57 3.98 -25.37
C GLY A 18 -10.60 2.90 -24.88
N ARG A 19 -10.72 1.69 -25.44
CA ARG A 19 -9.90 0.54 -25.07
C ARG A 19 -8.40 0.73 -25.34
N GLU A 20 -8.04 1.59 -26.31
CA GLU A 20 -6.67 1.98 -26.65
C GLU A 20 -5.89 2.61 -25.47
N LEU A 21 -6.59 3.11 -24.45
CA LEU A 21 -5.96 3.58 -23.22
C LEU A 21 -5.17 2.48 -22.51
N ILE A 22 -5.58 1.20 -22.65
CA ILE A 22 -4.89 0.07 -22.04
C ILE A 22 -3.47 -0.05 -22.62
N ASP A 23 -3.33 0.15 -23.93
CA ASP A 23 -2.02 0.07 -24.60
C ASP A 23 -1.15 1.30 -24.25
N ALA A 24 -1.76 2.46 -24.03
CA ALA A 24 -1.05 3.64 -23.53
C ALA A 24 -0.53 3.43 -22.10
N ILE A 25 -1.33 2.84 -21.21
CA ILE A 25 -0.94 2.44 -19.84
C ILE A 25 0.23 1.44 -19.87
N GLU A 26 0.22 0.49 -20.80
CA GLU A 26 1.30 -0.49 -20.96
C GLU A 26 2.61 0.17 -21.43
N ARG A 27 2.54 1.00 -22.49
CA ARG A 27 3.71 1.75 -22.98
C ARG A 27 4.31 2.68 -21.93
N ALA A 28 3.46 3.24 -21.06
CA ALA A 28 3.90 4.06 -19.94
C ALA A 28 4.37 3.25 -18.71
N HIS A 29 4.40 1.92 -18.81
CA HIS A 29 4.81 1.00 -17.73
C HIS A 29 4.12 1.27 -16.39
N ILE A 30 2.84 1.65 -16.41
CA ILE A 30 2.09 1.91 -15.19
C ILE A 30 1.89 0.61 -14.39
N VAL A 31 2.33 0.65 -13.13
CA VAL A 31 2.13 -0.44 -12.17
C VAL A 31 1.21 -0.02 -11.03
N GLY A 32 0.64 -1.00 -10.34
CA GLY A 32 -0.20 -0.77 -9.15
C GLY A 32 0.59 -0.16 -7.99
N ARG A 33 0.09 0.95 -7.42
CA ARG A 33 0.69 1.68 -6.29
C ARG A 33 0.11 1.29 -4.92
N GLY A 34 -0.68 0.22 -4.87
CA GLY A 34 -1.24 -0.31 -3.63
C GLY A 34 -0.38 -1.35 -2.90
N GLY A 35 0.89 -1.52 -3.29
CA GLY A 35 1.85 -2.41 -2.62
C GLY A 35 2.40 -3.55 -3.47
N ALA A 36 1.60 -4.15 -4.35
CA ALA A 36 2.00 -5.34 -5.12
C ALA A 36 2.77 -5.04 -6.43
N SER A 37 2.84 -3.79 -6.86
CA SER A 37 3.47 -3.35 -8.12
C SER A 37 3.05 -4.14 -9.37
N PHE A 38 1.81 -4.65 -9.39
CA PHE A 38 1.30 -5.46 -10.49
C PHE A 38 1.06 -4.57 -11.74
N PRO A 39 1.43 -5.03 -12.96
CA PRO A 39 1.23 -4.25 -14.19
C PRO A 39 -0.25 -3.89 -14.40
N ALA A 40 -0.54 -2.57 -14.47
CA ALA A 40 -1.91 -2.10 -14.56
C ALA A 40 -2.60 -2.55 -15.85
N ALA A 41 -1.90 -2.50 -16.99
CA ALA A 41 -2.45 -2.92 -18.29
C ALA A 41 -2.93 -4.38 -18.29
N THR A 42 -2.17 -5.30 -17.70
CA THR A 42 -2.55 -6.73 -17.57
C THR A 42 -3.88 -6.87 -16.82
N LYS A 43 -4.01 -6.16 -15.69
CA LYS A 43 -5.23 -6.16 -14.90
C LYS A 43 -6.42 -5.59 -15.64
N TRP A 44 -6.20 -4.49 -16.36
CA TRP A 44 -7.25 -3.84 -17.15
C TRP A 44 -7.71 -4.72 -18.32
N ARG A 45 -6.81 -5.40 -19.03
CA ARG A 45 -7.15 -6.37 -20.08
C ARG A 45 -8.03 -7.49 -19.55
N ALA A 46 -7.66 -8.09 -18.41
CA ALA A 46 -8.44 -9.18 -17.81
C ALA A 46 -9.88 -8.78 -17.49
N VAL A 47 -10.10 -7.54 -17.05
CA VAL A 47 -11.45 -6.98 -16.83
C VAL A 47 -12.14 -6.66 -18.17
N ALA A 48 -11.43 -6.03 -19.14
CA ALA A 48 -11.98 -5.63 -20.43
C ALA A 48 -12.49 -6.81 -21.25
N GLU A 49 -11.82 -7.96 -21.16
CA GLU A 49 -12.21 -9.19 -21.84
C GLU A 49 -13.52 -9.79 -21.32
N ARG A 50 -13.83 -9.52 -20.05
CA ARG A 50 -15.03 -10.04 -19.37
C ARG A 50 -16.12 -9.02 -19.19
N SER A 51 -15.82 -7.74 -19.45
CA SER A 51 -16.79 -6.66 -19.33
C SER A 51 -17.71 -6.61 -20.54
N HIS A 52 -18.92 -7.07 -20.37
CA HIS A 52 -20.00 -6.92 -21.37
C HIS A 52 -20.86 -5.68 -21.13
N GLY A 53 -20.24 -4.58 -20.66
CA GLY A 53 -20.93 -3.33 -20.33
C GLY A 53 -21.38 -3.24 -18.88
N ASN A 54 -21.02 -4.18 -18.02
CA ASN A 54 -21.43 -4.27 -16.61
C ASN A 54 -20.26 -4.25 -15.61
N ALA A 55 -19.03 -3.97 -16.06
CA ALA A 55 -17.89 -3.91 -15.15
C ALA A 55 -18.07 -2.84 -14.07
N VAL A 56 -17.38 -3.02 -12.94
CA VAL A 56 -17.34 -2.09 -11.82
C VAL A 56 -15.90 -1.61 -11.60
N ILE A 57 -15.73 -0.31 -11.33
CA ILE A 57 -14.44 0.27 -10.93
C ILE A 57 -14.50 0.55 -9.43
N VAL A 58 -13.55 0.00 -8.67
CA VAL A 58 -13.33 0.35 -7.26
C VAL A 58 -12.09 1.23 -7.16
N VAL A 59 -12.29 2.48 -6.78
CA VAL A 59 -11.23 3.46 -6.49
C VAL A 59 -10.75 3.22 -5.07
N ASN A 60 -9.63 2.53 -4.93
CA ASN A 60 -9.13 2.09 -3.64
C ASN A 60 -8.21 3.13 -2.99
N GLY A 61 -8.77 3.89 -2.07
CA GLY A 61 -8.11 4.84 -1.17
C GLY A 61 -8.20 4.43 0.31
N ALA A 62 -8.27 3.13 0.62
CA ALA A 62 -8.35 2.62 1.99
C ALA A 62 -7.11 2.93 2.81
N GLU A 63 -5.91 2.84 2.22
CA GLU A 63 -4.61 3.11 2.83
C GLU A 63 -4.45 2.52 4.24
N GLY A 64 -4.49 1.17 4.32
CA GLY A 64 -4.44 0.44 5.59
C GLY A 64 -3.06 0.35 6.25
N GLU A 65 -1.97 0.71 5.55
CA GLU A 65 -0.62 0.76 6.11
C GLU A 65 -0.48 1.92 7.10
N PRO A 66 -0.15 1.67 8.40
CA PRO A 66 -0.17 2.71 9.43
C PRO A 66 0.76 3.90 9.16
N GLN A 67 1.91 3.65 8.56
CA GLN A 67 2.89 4.67 8.26
C GLN A 67 2.62 5.40 6.94
N SER A 68 1.82 4.86 6.03
CA SER A 68 1.49 5.51 4.76
C SER A 68 0.56 6.70 4.94
N LYS A 69 0.82 7.76 4.16
CA LYS A 69 -0.01 8.96 4.08
C LYS A 69 -0.20 9.43 2.64
N LYS A 70 0.34 8.69 1.66
CA LYS A 70 0.42 9.14 0.27
C LYS A 70 -0.95 9.20 -0.41
N ASP A 71 -1.81 8.20 -0.20
CA ASP A 71 -3.11 8.12 -0.85
C ASP A 71 -4.07 9.19 -0.31
N ARG A 72 -4.08 9.40 1.02
CA ARG A 72 -4.88 10.48 1.62
C ARG A 72 -4.34 11.86 1.25
N ALA A 73 -3.02 12.05 1.11
CA ALA A 73 -2.45 13.30 0.63
C ALA A 73 -2.87 13.58 -0.81
N LEU A 74 -2.79 12.58 -1.70
CA LEU A 74 -3.19 12.71 -3.10
C LEU A 74 -4.70 12.95 -3.23
N MET A 75 -5.54 12.22 -2.51
CA MET A 75 -7.00 12.44 -2.51
C MET A 75 -7.38 13.84 -2.01
N THR A 76 -6.58 14.41 -1.11
CA THR A 76 -6.80 15.77 -0.60
C THR A 76 -6.35 16.82 -1.60
N ALA A 77 -5.17 16.65 -2.20
CA ALA A 77 -4.55 17.63 -3.09
C ALA A 77 -5.12 17.60 -4.53
N ARG A 78 -5.39 16.40 -5.06
CA ARG A 78 -5.73 16.17 -6.47
C ARG A 78 -6.95 15.25 -6.68
N PRO A 79 -8.08 15.51 -6.01
CA PRO A 79 -9.26 14.66 -6.12
C PRO A 79 -9.84 14.61 -7.55
N HIS A 80 -9.75 15.69 -8.33
CA HIS A 80 -10.20 15.71 -9.72
C HIS A 80 -9.37 14.79 -10.61
N LEU A 81 -8.04 14.75 -10.42
CA LEU A 81 -7.15 13.89 -11.20
C LEU A 81 -7.47 12.40 -10.96
N ILE A 82 -7.78 12.03 -9.71
CA ILE A 82 -8.19 10.66 -9.36
C ILE A 82 -9.54 10.32 -9.99
N LEU A 83 -10.53 11.22 -9.90
CA LEU A 83 -11.84 11.03 -10.52
C LEU A 83 -11.73 10.90 -12.04
N ASP A 84 -10.86 11.71 -12.67
CA ASP A 84 -10.60 11.59 -14.12
C ASP A 84 -10.10 10.20 -14.47
N GLY A 85 -9.12 9.68 -13.71
CA GLY A 85 -8.62 8.31 -13.91
C GLY A 85 -9.72 7.25 -13.74
N ALA A 86 -10.61 7.43 -12.77
CA ALA A 86 -11.73 6.52 -12.56
C ALA A 86 -12.76 6.56 -13.70
N PHE A 87 -13.11 7.74 -14.20
CA PHE A 87 -14.03 7.89 -15.34
C PHE A 87 -13.42 7.38 -16.65
N LEU A 88 -12.12 7.62 -16.86
CA LEU A 88 -11.38 7.08 -18.01
C LEU A 88 -11.32 5.54 -17.95
N ALA A 89 -11.10 4.97 -16.76
CA ALA A 89 -11.19 3.54 -16.55
C ALA A 89 -12.59 2.99 -16.89
N ALA A 90 -13.63 3.69 -16.43
CA ALA A 90 -15.01 3.29 -16.70
C ALA A 90 -15.32 3.32 -18.21
N ARG A 91 -14.79 4.30 -18.96
CA ARG A 91 -14.95 4.35 -20.43
C ARG A 91 -14.20 3.20 -21.11
N ALA A 92 -12.91 3.01 -20.78
CA ALA A 92 -12.05 1.99 -21.41
C ALA A 92 -12.56 0.57 -21.17
N LEU A 93 -13.11 0.32 -19.99
CA LEU A 93 -13.59 -1.01 -19.58
C LEU A 93 -15.12 -1.18 -19.74
N ARG A 94 -15.81 -0.19 -20.28
CA ARG A 94 -17.30 -0.18 -20.38
C ARG A 94 -17.96 -0.48 -19.04
N ALA A 95 -17.42 0.11 -17.96
CA ALA A 95 -18.01 -0.04 -16.64
C ALA A 95 -19.20 0.90 -16.47
N ASN A 96 -20.23 0.43 -15.81
CA ASN A 96 -21.45 1.20 -15.53
C ASN A 96 -21.47 1.80 -14.12
N ARG A 97 -20.59 1.35 -13.23
CA ARG A 97 -20.54 1.76 -11.82
C ARG A 97 -19.10 2.03 -11.37
N ILE A 98 -18.95 3.06 -10.55
CA ILE A 98 -17.70 3.39 -9.85
C ILE A 98 -18.01 3.39 -8.34
N VAL A 99 -17.11 2.83 -7.51
CA VAL A 99 -17.23 2.87 -6.06
C VAL A 99 -15.97 3.54 -5.49
N LEU A 100 -16.15 4.66 -4.78
CA LEU A 100 -15.08 5.27 -4.00
C LEU A 100 -14.97 4.49 -2.67
N TYR A 101 -13.91 3.72 -2.51
CA TYR A 101 -13.62 2.95 -1.31
C TYR A 101 -12.50 3.66 -0.53
N ILE A 102 -12.89 4.48 0.45
CA ILE A 102 -11.99 5.40 1.17
C ILE A 102 -12.02 5.08 2.65
N GLY A 103 -10.85 5.12 3.31
CA GLY A 103 -10.73 4.84 4.74
C GLY A 103 -11.70 5.66 5.59
N GLU A 104 -12.41 5.00 6.51
CA GLU A 104 -13.42 5.62 7.38
C GLU A 104 -12.85 6.78 8.22
N ARG A 105 -11.56 6.72 8.57
CA ARG A 105 -10.83 7.74 9.35
C ARG A 105 -10.17 8.80 8.48
N HIS A 106 -10.36 8.80 7.17
CA HIS A 106 -9.75 9.74 6.22
C HIS A 106 -10.70 10.90 5.88
N ASP A 107 -11.26 11.59 6.89
CA ASP A 107 -12.30 12.59 6.71
C ASP A 107 -11.92 13.72 5.74
N VAL A 108 -10.70 14.25 5.86
CA VAL A 108 -10.21 15.34 5.00
C VAL A 108 -10.18 14.91 3.54
N ALA A 109 -9.59 13.76 3.27
CA ALA A 109 -9.50 13.18 1.93
C ALA A 109 -10.89 12.84 1.35
N ARG A 110 -11.74 12.21 2.16
CA ARG A 110 -13.13 11.90 1.78
C ARG A 110 -13.92 13.14 1.41
N ASN A 111 -13.83 14.19 2.24
CA ASN A 111 -14.51 15.46 1.98
C ASN A 111 -13.98 16.15 0.72
N ALA A 112 -12.66 16.07 0.43
CA ALA A 112 -12.08 16.60 -0.79
C ALA A 112 -12.65 15.85 -2.02
N MET A 113 -12.66 14.52 -1.99
CA MET A 113 -13.23 13.69 -3.06
C MET A 113 -14.72 13.98 -3.30
N PHE A 114 -15.51 14.15 -2.24
CA PHE A 114 -16.92 14.49 -2.37
C PHE A 114 -17.16 15.91 -2.92
N ARG A 115 -16.34 16.90 -2.51
CA ARG A 115 -16.42 18.25 -3.10
C ARG A 115 -16.11 18.22 -4.60
N ALA A 116 -15.05 17.51 -4.99
CA ALA A 116 -14.69 17.35 -6.39
C ALA A 116 -15.77 16.60 -7.18
N LEU A 117 -16.37 15.55 -6.61
CA LEU A 117 -17.45 14.81 -7.25
C LEU A 117 -18.68 15.70 -7.49
N ARG A 118 -19.05 16.57 -6.56
CA ARG A 118 -20.17 17.53 -6.75
C ARG A 118 -19.97 18.50 -7.90
N GLN A 119 -18.73 18.76 -8.31
CA GLN A 119 -18.39 19.64 -9.45
C GLN A 119 -18.42 18.89 -10.80
N ARG A 120 -18.69 17.58 -10.79
CA ARG A 120 -18.84 16.77 -12.01
C ARG A 120 -20.25 16.86 -12.58
N THR A 121 -20.40 16.47 -13.86
CA THR A 121 -21.69 16.40 -14.53
C THR A 121 -22.63 15.38 -13.89
N GLU A 122 -23.93 15.53 -14.05
CA GLU A 122 -24.91 14.59 -13.50
C GLU A 122 -24.70 13.15 -13.99
N PRO A 123 -24.45 12.89 -15.29
CA PRO A 123 -24.19 11.54 -15.79
C PRO A 123 -22.92 10.90 -15.20
N GLU A 124 -21.96 11.71 -14.76
CA GLU A 124 -20.77 11.21 -14.05
C GLU A 124 -21.08 10.90 -12.59
N ARG A 125 -21.77 11.82 -11.89
CA ARG A 125 -22.11 11.66 -10.47
C ARG A 125 -23.01 10.47 -10.20
N SER A 126 -24.05 10.28 -11.01
CA SER A 126 -25.04 9.21 -10.82
C SER A 126 -24.46 7.78 -10.86
N ARG A 127 -23.26 7.63 -11.44
CA ARG A 127 -22.55 6.34 -11.54
C ARG A 127 -21.64 6.06 -10.35
N VAL A 128 -21.44 7.02 -9.44
CA VAL A 128 -20.47 6.92 -8.35
C VAL A 128 -21.15 6.64 -7.03
N GLY A 129 -20.87 5.46 -6.48
CA GLY A 129 -21.20 5.11 -5.11
C GLY A 129 -20.02 5.30 -4.15
N PHE A 130 -20.28 5.13 -2.87
CA PHE A 130 -19.27 5.25 -1.81
C PHE A 130 -19.35 4.09 -0.83
N ALA A 131 -18.18 3.66 -0.34
CA ALA A 131 -18.06 2.71 0.77
C ALA A 131 -16.90 3.16 1.69
N ALA A 132 -17.16 3.23 3.00
CA ALA A 132 -16.17 3.60 4.00
C ALA A 132 -15.34 2.36 4.36
N ALA A 133 -14.07 2.32 3.95
CA ALA A 133 -13.18 1.22 4.27
C ALA A 133 -12.89 1.21 5.78
N PRO A 134 -13.12 0.08 6.49
CA PRO A 134 -12.80 -0.02 7.90
C PRO A 134 -11.30 0.23 8.15
N ALA A 135 -10.98 0.78 9.32
CA ALA A 135 -9.61 1.05 9.73
C ALA A 135 -8.87 -0.24 10.12
N ARG A 136 -8.68 -1.14 9.15
CA ARG A 136 -7.98 -2.43 9.25
C ARG A 136 -6.89 -2.53 8.21
N TYR A 137 -5.78 -3.17 8.56
CA TYR A 137 -4.65 -3.36 7.64
C TYR A 137 -5.06 -4.09 6.35
N VAL A 138 -5.80 -5.18 6.50
CA VAL A 138 -6.24 -6.01 5.37
C VAL A 138 -7.38 -5.41 4.55
N ALA A 139 -8.05 -4.36 5.02
CA ALA A 139 -9.18 -3.74 4.33
C ALA A 139 -8.81 -3.19 2.94
N GLY A 140 -7.53 -2.80 2.74
CA GLY A 140 -7.00 -2.35 1.46
C GLY A 140 -6.74 -3.46 0.44
N ALA A 141 -6.80 -4.74 0.82
CA ALA A 141 -6.66 -5.86 -0.12
C ALA A 141 -7.88 -5.92 -1.07
N GLU A 142 -7.64 -6.25 -2.35
CA GLU A 142 -8.69 -6.23 -3.37
C GLU A 142 -9.90 -7.12 -3.00
N ALA A 143 -9.62 -8.36 -2.58
CA ALA A 143 -10.68 -9.29 -2.18
C ALA A 143 -11.43 -8.80 -0.94
N ALA A 144 -10.75 -8.15 0.02
CA ALA A 144 -11.38 -7.59 1.21
C ALA A 144 -12.27 -6.38 0.87
N ALA A 145 -11.81 -5.50 -0.03
CA ALA A 145 -12.61 -4.37 -0.50
C ALA A 145 -13.91 -4.83 -1.20
N ILE A 146 -13.81 -5.84 -2.06
CA ILE A 146 -14.98 -6.42 -2.74
C ILE A 146 -15.93 -7.08 -1.74
N HIS A 147 -15.39 -7.86 -0.81
CA HIS A 147 -16.18 -8.52 0.23
C HIS A 147 -16.92 -7.49 1.10
N PHE A 148 -16.23 -6.40 1.48
CA PHE A 148 -16.87 -5.32 2.22
C PHE A 148 -17.98 -4.61 1.43
N ILE A 149 -17.76 -4.32 0.15
CA ILE A 149 -18.76 -3.65 -0.69
C ILE A 149 -19.99 -4.54 -0.91
N ASN A 150 -19.81 -5.86 -0.94
CA ASN A 150 -20.89 -6.82 -1.14
C ASN A 150 -21.63 -7.15 0.16
N GLU A 151 -20.90 -7.34 1.27
CA GLU A 151 -21.42 -8.00 2.48
C GLU A 151 -21.12 -7.23 3.78
N GLY A 152 -20.40 -6.10 3.71
CA GLY A 152 -20.05 -5.31 4.90
C GLY A 152 -18.87 -5.88 5.72
N VAL A 153 -18.16 -6.91 5.23
CA VAL A 153 -17.08 -7.60 5.93
C VAL A 153 -15.75 -7.38 5.20
N ALA A 154 -14.82 -6.62 5.79
CA ALA A 154 -13.53 -6.29 5.18
C ALA A 154 -12.45 -7.36 5.47
N THR A 155 -12.72 -8.60 5.12
CA THR A 155 -11.76 -9.70 5.19
C THR A 155 -11.50 -10.27 3.79
N PRO A 156 -10.26 -10.64 3.46
CA PRO A 156 -9.96 -11.24 2.17
C PRO A 156 -10.73 -12.55 1.96
N THR A 157 -11.24 -12.76 0.76
CA THR A 157 -11.85 -14.02 0.34
C THR A 157 -10.84 -14.88 -0.42
N ASN A 158 -11.13 -16.17 -0.56
CA ASN A 158 -10.33 -17.07 -1.38
C ASN A 158 -10.44 -16.71 -2.86
N VAL A 159 -9.36 -16.89 -3.60
CA VAL A 159 -9.34 -16.81 -5.06
C VAL A 159 -8.89 -18.15 -5.64
N PRO A 160 -9.43 -18.64 -6.76
CA PRO A 160 -10.52 -18.10 -7.56
C PRO A 160 -11.90 -18.14 -6.86
N PRO A 161 -12.92 -17.37 -7.35
CA PRO A 161 -12.87 -16.49 -8.51
C PRO A 161 -12.07 -15.21 -8.25
N TYR A 162 -11.36 -14.72 -9.28
CA TYR A 162 -10.64 -13.46 -9.22
C TYR A 162 -11.59 -12.25 -9.37
N PRO A 163 -11.22 -11.06 -8.91
CA PRO A 163 -12.05 -9.85 -9.06
C PRO A 163 -12.50 -9.56 -10.49
N PHE A 164 -11.64 -9.82 -11.47
CA PHE A 164 -11.96 -9.65 -12.89
C PHE A 164 -12.93 -10.72 -13.45
N GLU A 165 -13.21 -11.77 -12.69
CA GLU A 165 -14.17 -12.82 -13.04
C GLU A 165 -15.50 -12.57 -12.30
N ARG A 166 -15.43 -12.34 -10.99
CA ARG A 166 -16.59 -12.17 -10.12
C ARG A 166 -16.25 -11.26 -8.94
N GLY A 167 -16.58 -9.99 -9.06
CA GLY A 167 -16.29 -8.96 -8.06
C GLY A 167 -17.54 -8.37 -7.41
N VAL A 168 -17.65 -7.04 -7.43
CA VAL A 168 -18.75 -6.30 -6.83
C VAL A 168 -20.08 -6.64 -7.51
N GLY A 169 -21.06 -7.09 -6.73
CA GLY A 169 -22.36 -7.54 -7.24
C GLY A 169 -22.25 -8.69 -8.25
N GLY A 170 -21.19 -9.47 -8.21
CA GLY A 170 -20.93 -10.56 -9.16
C GLY A 170 -20.36 -10.12 -10.51
N ALA A 171 -20.17 -8.82 -10.73
CA ALA A 171 -19.67 -8.27 -11.99
C ALA A 171 -18.13 -8.29 -12.06
N PRO A 172 -17.53 -8.35 -13.28
CA PRO A 172 -16.11 -8.12 -13.46
C PRO A 172 -15.70 -6.78 -12.84
N THR A 173 -14.71 -6.79 -11.96
CA THR A 173 -14.35 -5.61 -11.17
C THR A 173 -12.87 -5.27 -11.30
N LEU A 174 -12.57 -4.00 -11.60
CA LEU A 174 -11.25 -3.41 -11.48
C LEU A 174 -11.13 -2.73 -10.11
N VAL A 175 -10.32 -3.27 -9.22
CA VAL A 175 -9.91 -2.55 -8.00
C VAL A 175 -8.58 -1.86 -8.27
N GLN A 176 -8.52 -0.54 -8.20
CA GLN A 176 -7.33 0.23 -8.55
C GLN A 176 -7.01 1.29 -7.50
N ASN A 177 -5.73 1.36 -7.09
CA ASN A 177 -5.26 2.38 -6.15
C ASN A 177 -5.39 3.79 -6.73
N VAL A 178 -5.63 4.78 -5.88
CA VAL A 178 -5.84 6.20 -6.25
C VAL A 178 -4.65 6.81 -6.98
N GLU A 179 -3.40 6.52 -6.60
CA GLU A 179 -2.20 7.03 -7.27
C GLU A 179 -2.07 6.43 -8.68
N THR A 180 -2.38 5.15 -8.84
CA THR A 180 -2.40 4.52 -10.16
C THR A 180 -3.44 5.17 -11.08
N LEU A 181 -4.64 5.47 -10.58
CA LEU A 181 -5.67 6.16 -11.37
C LEU A 181 -5.23 7.58 -11.74
N ALA A 182 -4.57 8.31 -10.84
CA ALA A 182 -4.00 9.61 -11.14
C ALA A 182 -2.97 9.54 -12.28
N HIS A 183 -2.08 8.55 -12.26
CA HIS A 183 -1.13 8.32 -13.35
C HIS A 183 -1.83 7.97 -14.67
N VAL A 184 -2.88 7.18 -14.64
CA VAL A 184 -3.69 6.87 -15.84
C VAL A 184 -4.30 8.14 -16.43
N ALA A 185 -4.79 9.05 -15.60
CA ALA A 185 -5.33 10.34 -16.06
C ALA A 185 -4.24 11.21 -16.73
N LEU A 186 -3.02 11.22 -16.20
CA LEU A 186 -1.88 11.92 -16.83
C LEU A 186 -1.54 11.29 -18.18
N VAL A 187 -1.40 9.96 -18.25
CA VAL A 187 -1.13 9.25 -19.51
C VAL A 187 -2.18 9.51 -20.57
N ALA A 188 -3.45 9.49 -20.18
CA ALA A 188 -4.56 9.78 -21.12
C ALA A 188 -4.53 11.22 -21.67
N ARG A 189 -3.89 12.16 -20.97
CA ARG A 189 -3.65 13.53 -21.41
C ARG A 189 -2.33 13.71 -22.18
N GLY A 190 -1.60 12.63 -22.45
CA GLY A 190 -0.27 12.69 -23.07
C GLY A 190 0.83 13.23 -22.14
N ALA A 191 0.57 13.32 -20.85
CA ALA A 191 1.55 13.75 -19.86
C ALA A 191 2.38 12.57 -19.35
N SER A 192 3.60 12.85 -18.88
CA SER A 192 4.47 11.84 -18.29
C SER A 192 3.96 11.42 -16.90
N ALA A 193 4.00 10.10 -16.63
CA ALA A 193 3.67 9.48 -15.35
C ALA A 193 4.91 8.80 -14.73
N ASN A 194 6.02 9.53 -14.68
CA ASN A 194 7.33 9.05 -14.26
C ASN A 194 7.74 9.53 -12.86
N THR A 195 6.77 9.69 -11.98
CA THR A 195 6.97 10.00 -10.56
C THR A 195 6.32 8.94 -9.67
N THR A 196 6.64 8.96 -8.40
CA THR A 196 5.96 8.17 -7.36
C THR A 196 5.84 8.97 -6.08
N LEU A 197 4.80 8.69 -5.32
CA LEU A 197 4.63 9.24 -3.98
C LEU A 197 5.27 8.31 -2.96
N ILE A 198 6.07 8.86 -2.06
CA ILE A 198 6.58 8.14 -0.90
C ILE A 198 6.24 8.88 0.39
N THR A 199 6.06 8.11 1.46
CA THR A 199 5.90 8.64 2.82
C THR A 199 7.19 8.43 3.57
N LEU A 200 7.85 9.51 3.98
CA LEU A 200 9.00 9.49 4.88
C LEU A 200 8.51 9.43 6.32
N ALA A 201 9.04 8.49 7.11
CA ALA A 201 8.65 8.26 8.51
C ALA A 201 9.86 7.97 9.40
N GLY A 202 9.65 7.88 10.71
CA GLY A 202 10.70 7.63 11.68
C GLY A 202 11.66 8.80 11.81
N ALA A 203 12.96 8.56 11.69
CA ALA A 203 14.01 9.57 11.82
C ALA A 203 14.25 10.41 10.54
N ALA A 204 13.24 10.60 9.70
CA ALA A 204 13.32 11.62 8.66
C ALA A 204 13.29 13.02 9.29
N ALA A 205 14.11 13.97 8.79
CA ALA A 205 14.12 15.33 9.32
C ALA A 205 12.79 16.06 9.07
N ARG A 206 12.13 15.78 7.96
CA ARG A 206 10.78 16.26 7.63
C ARG A 206 9.89 15.07 7.25
N PRO A 207 9.26 14.40 8.25
CA PRO A 207 8.32 13.33 7.98
C PRO A 207 7.11 13.85 7.18
N GLY A 208 6.68 13.07 6.19
CA GLY A 208 5.55 13.46 5.34
C GLY A 208 5.58 12.79 3.98
N VAL A 209 4.71 13.24 3.09
CA VAL A 209 4.62 12.72 1.73
C VAL A 209 5.41 13.62 0.78
N ILE A 210 6.25 13.01 -0.03
CA ILE A 210 6.96 13.69 -1.11
C ILE A 210 6.71 12.98 -2.43
N GLU A 211 6.76 13.73 -3.51
CA GLU A 211 6.74 13.22 -4.87
C GLU A 211 8.17 13.15 -5.41
N VAL A 212 8.54 11.99 -5.93
CA VAL A 212 9.91 11.71 -6.38
C VAL A 212 9.91 11.29 -7.85
N PRO A 213 10.70 11.92 -8.72
CA PRO A 213 10.93 11.47 -10.08
C PRO A 213 11.59 10.09 -10.12
N PHE A 214 11.21 9.25 -11.09
CA PHE A 214 11.90 7.99 -11.32
C PHE A 214 13.36 8.22 -11.71
N GLY A 215 14.23 7.33 -11.21
CA GLY A 215 15.68 7.44 -11.36
C GLY A 215 16.38 8.18 -10.21
N THR A 216 15.65 8.93 -9.39
CA THR A 216 16.18 9.51 -8.15
C THR A 216 16.54 8.39 -7.19
N THR A 217 17.71 8.46 -6.54
CA THR A 217 18.06 7.50 -5.50
C THR A 217 17.27 7.74 -4.21
N LEU A 218 17.11 6.74 -3.38
CA LEU A 218 16.44 6.88 -2.09
C LEU A 218 17.17 7.91 -1.21
N GLY A 219 18.50 7.89 -1.21
CA GLY A 219 19.34 8.85 -0.48
C GLY A 219 19.11 10.29 -0.93
N ASP A 220 19.10 10.54 -2.26
CA ASP A 220 18.83 11.87 -2.80
C ASP A 220 17.44 12.36 -2.46
N ALA A 221 16.42 11.46 -2.52
CA ALA A 221 15.05 11.80 -2.16
C ALA A 221 14.94 12.20 -0.67
N VAL A 222 15.60 11.46 0.22
CA VAL A 222 15.65 11.75 1.66
C VAL A 222 16.42 13.05 1.91
N ALA A 223 17.57 13.26 1.24
CA ALA A 223 18.37 14.48 1.36
C ALA A 223 17.59 15.73 0.90
N ALA A 224 16.88 15.65 -0.23
CA ALA A 224 16.02 16.73 -0.72
C ALA A 224 14.90 17.08 0.26
N ALA A 225 14.42 16.11 1.03
CA ALA A 225 13.45 16.32 2.11
C ALA A 225 14.08 16.83 3.43
N GLY A 226 15.37 17.17 3.44
CA GLY A 226 16.08 17.70 4.60
C GLY A 226 16.94 16.67 5.35
N GLY A 227 17.06 15.45 4.83
CA GLY A 227 17.91 14.40 5.40
C GLY A 227 17.25 13.64 6.57
N THR A 228 18.10 13.15 7.48
CA THR A 228 17.68 12.42 8.67
C THR A 228 17.87 13.27 9.93
N SER A 229 16.98 13.15 10.89
CA SER A 229 17.05 13.85 12.21
C SER A 229 17.95 13.14 13.21
N ALA A 230 18.38 11.91 12.92
CA ALA A 230 19.30 11.11 13.71
C ALA A 230 20.04 10.12 12.81
N TRP A 231 21.16 9.58 13.28
CA TRP A 231 21.90 8.54 12.55
C TRP A 231 21.01 7.33 12.29
N PRO A 232 20.84 6.91 11.03
CA PRO A 232 20.01 5.78 10.65
C PRO A 232 20.69 4.45 11.03
N ARG A 233 19.94 3.55 11.66
CA ARG A 233 20.34 2.17 11.92
C ARG A 233 19.95 1.26 10.75
N ALA A 234 18.75 1.44 10.23
CA ALA A 234 18.20 0.70 9.12
C ALA A 234 17.06 1.48 8.47
N VAL A 235 16.67 1.06 7.27
CA VAL A 235 15.54 1.60 6.52
C VAL A 235 14.52 0.50 6.31
N LEU A 236 13.26 0.73 6.72
CA LEU A 236 12.12 -0.10 6.36
C LEU A 236 11.55 0.43 5.04
N LEU A 237 11.72 -0.32 3.97
CA LEU A 237 11.24 0.06 2.64
C LEU A 237 9.98 -0.74 2.29
N GLY A 238 8.88 -0.03 2.00
CA GLY A 238 7.64 -0.63 1.52
C GLY A 238 6.55 -0.81 2.59
N GLY A 239 6.76 -0.33 3.82
CA GLY A 239 5.84 -0.49 4.95
C GLY A 239 5.96 -1.82 5.67
N TYR A 240 4.94 -2.22 6.43
CA TYR A 240 5.00 -3.42 7.28
C TYR A 240 4.99 -4.76 6.51
N PHE A 241 4.67 -4.74 5.22
CA PHE A 241 4.93 -5.88 4.30
C PHE A 241 6.20 -5.68 3.47
N GLY A 242 6.99 -4.67 3.79
CA GLY A 242 8.27 -4.40 3.18
C GLY A 242 9.43 -5.16 3.82
N SER A 243 10.62 -4.59 3.69
CA SER A 243 11.83 -5.21 4.19
C SER A 243 12.73 -4.18 4.87
N TRP A 244 13.40 -4.61 5.93
CA TRP A 244 14.53 -3.89 6.50
C TRP A 244 15.74 -4.01 5.59
N ILE A 245 16.46 -2.92 5.42
CA ILE A 245 17.65 -2.80 4.58
C ILE A 245 18.67 -1.95 5.33
N GLU A 246 19.95 -2.30 5.26
CA GLU A 246 21.02 -1.46 5.81
C GLU A 246 21.12 -0.14 5.05
N PRO A 247 21.46 0.99 5.71
CA PRO A 247 21.50 2.30 5.07
C PRO A 247 22.42 2.35 3.84
N GLU A 248 23.58 1.68 3.91
CA GLU A 248 24.57 1.62 2.85
C GLU A 248 24.02 0.96 1.56
N GLU A 249 23.12 0.02 1.71
CA GLU A 249 22.42 -0.64 0.59
C GLU A 249 21.18 0.14 0.14
N ALA A 250 20.48 0.79 1.08
CA ALA A 250 19.24 1.49 0.81
C ALA A 250 19.45 2.80 0.05
N TRP A 251 20.42 3.63 0.46
CA TRP A 251 20.60 4.96 -0.10
C TRP A 251 20.88 5.00 -1.61
N PRO A 252 21.70 4.12 -2.20
CA PRO A 252 21.95 4.13 -3.65
C PRO A 252 20.82 3.53 -4.49
N MET A 253 19.76 2.96 -3.86
CA MET A 253 18.68 2.32 -4.61
C MET A 253 17.89 3.35 -5.42
N PRO A 254 17.75 3.16 -6.75
CA PRO A 254 16.91 4.04 -7.57
C PRO A 254 15.42 3.79 -7.27
N LEU A 255 14.65 4.86 -7.20
CA LEU A 255 13.21 4.81 -7.08
C LEU A 255 12.59 4.78 -8.47
N ASP A 256 12.03 3.65 -8.87
CA ASP A 256 11.39 3.46 -10.17
C ASP A 256 10.20 2.48 -10.07
N HIS A 257 9.63 2.11 -11.22
CA HIS A 257 8.54 1.13 -11.28
C HIS A 257 8.98 -0.30 -10.93
N ARG A 258 10.28 -0.60 -10.90
CA ARG A 258 10.86 -1.90 -10.54
C ARG A 258 11.31 -1.94 -9.08
N SER A 259 11.50 -0.78 -8.45
CA SER A 259 11.90 -0.71 -7.04
C SER A 259 10.82 -1.28 -6.14
N ARG A 260 11.23 -2.01 -5.10
CA ARG A 260 10.33 -2.65 -4.14
C ARG A 260 9.74 -1.63 -3.15
N LEU A 261 9.13 -0.56 -3.68
CA LEU A 261 8.55 0.51 -2.87
C LEU A 261 7.32 0.07 -2.05
N GLY A 262 6.78 -1.11 -2.32
CA GLY A 262 5.59 -1.60 -1.63
C GLY A 262 4.46 -0.56 -1.66
N CYS A 263 4.00 -0.15 -0.47
CA CYS A 263 3.00 0.91 -0.32
C CYS A 263 3.63 2.33 -0.27
N GLY A 264 4.90 2.50 -0.67
CA GLY A 264 5.56 3.81 -0.73
C GLY A 264 6.02 4.35 0.63
N VAL A 265 6.20 3.51 1.64
CA VAL A 265 6.74 3.93 2.94
C VAL A 265 8.25 3.77 2.98
N VAL A 266 8.94 4.78 3.51
CA VAL A 266 10.36 4.79 3.85
C VAL A 266 10.46 5.12 5.34
N GLY A 267 10.56 4.08 6.17
CA GLY A 267 10.68 4.20 7.62
C GLY A 267 12.16 4.18 8.04
N ILE A 268 12.67 5.26 8.63
CA ILE A 268 14.07 5.36 9.05
C ILE A 268 14.16 5.05 10.54
N LEU A 269 14.78 3.93 10.89
CA LEU A 269 15.01 3.55 12.28
C LEU A 269 16.30 4.24 12.79
N PRO A 270 16.24 5.08 13.83
CA PRO A 270 17.44 5.72 14.37
C PRO A 270 18.28 4.75 15.21
N MET A 271 19.60 5.00 15.28
CA MET A 271 20.55 4.20 16.08
C MET A 271 20.15 4.04 17.56
N ALA A 272 19.48 5.05 18.13
CA ALA A 272 19.04 5.01 19.53
C ALA A 272 17.85 4.08 19.81
N ARG A 273 17.15 3.62 18.77
CA ARG A 273 16.01 2.69 18.92
C ARG A 273 16.47 1.26 18.88
N CYS A 274 15.89 0.44 19.75
CA CYS A 274 16.11 -1.00 19.75
C CYS A 274 15.37 -1.65 18.57
N PRO A 275 16.08 -2.28 17.61
CA PRO A 275 15.45 -2.90 16.46
C PRO A 275 14.61 -4.12 16.82
N VAL A 276 15.01 -4.89 17.85
CA VAL A 276 14.26 -6.08 18.32
C VAL A 276 12.90 -5.66 18.88
N CYS A 277 12.87 -4.57 19.68
CA CYS A 277 11.62 -4.00 20.20
C CYS A 277 10.71 -3.49 19.08
N GLU A 278 11.28 -2.81 18.08
CA GLU A 278 10.52 -2.30 16.93
C GLU A 278 9.90 -3.46 16.12
N VAL A 279 10.70 -4.49 15.82
CA VAL A 279 10.22 -5.68 15.10
C VAL A 279 9.13 -6.40 15.88
N ALA A 280 9.30 -6.59 17.20
CA ALA A 280 8.27 -7.21 18.03
C ALA A 280 6.96 -6.41 18.07
N ALA A 281 7.05 -5.07 18.12
CA ALA A 281 5.86 -4.21 18.07
C ALA A 281 5.11 -4.34 16.74
N ILE A 282 5.83 -4.33 15.61
CA ILE A 282 5.23 -4.51 14.28
C ILE A 282 4.64 -5.91 14.11
N MET A 283 5.32 -6.96 14.59
CA MET A 283 4.80 -8.33 14.51
C MET A 283 3.53 -8.51 15.35
N ARG A 284 3.45 -7.90 16.55
CA ARG A 284 2.20 -7.89 17.35
C ARG A 284 1.07 -7.18 16.60
N TYR A 285 1.37 -6.04 16.00
CA TYR A 285 0.38 -5.32 15.19
C TYR A 285 -0.12 -6.19 14.02
N LEU A 286 0.79 -6.79 13.23
CA LEU A 286 0.40 -7.64 12.10
C LEU A 286 -0.39 -8.88 12.56
N ALA A 287 -0.07 -9.46 13.70
CA ALA A 287 -0.84 -10.56 14.28
C ALA A 287 -2.25 -10.12 14.70
N SER A 288 -2.40 -8.91 15.28
CA SER A 288 -3.70 -8.35 15.68
C SER A 288 -4.58 -7.96 14.49
N GLU A 289 -3.98 -7.55 13.36
CA GLU A 289 -4.66 -7.20 12.13
C GLU A 289 -5.03 -8.40 11.25
N SER A 290 -4.68 -9.60 11.67
CA SER A 290 -5.04 -10.84 11.01
C SER A 290 -6.56 -10.99 10.88
N SER A 291 -7.04 -11.48 9.73
CA SER A 291 -8.44 -11.86 9.54
C SER A 291 -8.79 -13.17 10.22
N ALA A 292 -7.83 -13.90 10.77
CA ALA A 292 -7.96 -15.18 11.49
C ALA A 292 -8.74 -16.29 10.72
N GLN A 293 -8.73 -16.24 9.39
CA GLN A 293 -9.49 -17.18 8.54
C GLN A 293 -8.72 -18.47 8.18
N CYS A 294 -7.41 -18.51 8.41
CA CYS A 294 -6.58 -19.69 8.10
C CYS A 294 -5.54 -19.95 9.20
N GLY A 295 -4.99 -21.15 9.23
CA GLY A 295 -3.99 -21.57 10.21
C GLY A 295 -2.79 -20.64 10.33
N PRO A 296 -2.14 -20.23 9.23
CA PRO A 296 -1.07 -19.24 9.24
C PRO A 296 -1.41 -17.93 9.94
N CYS A 297 -2.62 -17.42 9.77
CA CYS A 297 -3.10 -16.22 10.46
C CYS A 297 -3.43 -16.50 11.93
N PHE A 298 -4.25 -17.53 12.18
CA PHE A 298 -4.81 -17.78 13.52
C PHE A 298 -3.77 -18.26 14.53
N PHE A 299 -2.89 -19.16 14.12
CA PHE A 299 -1.83 -19.73 14.96
C PHE A 299 -0.46 -19.16 14.64
N GLY A 300 -0.07 -19.13 13.36
CA GLY A 300 1.29 -18.84 12.94
C GLY A 300 1.73 -17.42 13.30
N LEU A 301 0.96 -16.38 12.92
CA LEU A 301 1.33 -14.99 13.22
C LEU A 301 1.35 -14.69 14.72
N ARG A 302 0.42 -15.28 15.49
CA ARG A 302 0.41 -15.15 16.95
C ARG A 302 1.67 -15.78 17.57
N ALA A 303 2.00 -17.00 17.18
CA ALA A 303 3.20 -17.69 17.67
C ALA A 303 4.48 -16.90 17.35
N LEU A 304 4.58 -16.32 16.14
CA LEU A 304 5.71 -15.47 15.75
C LEU A 304 5.78 -14.18 16.58
N ALA A 305 4.65 -13.50 16.77
CA ALA A 305 4.58 -12.29 17.58
C ALA A 305 4.92 -12.54 19.05
N ASP A 306 4.42 -13.65 19.63
CA ASP A 306 4.71 -14.05 21.00
C ASP A 306 6.18 -14.42 21.17
N ALA A 307 6.81 -15.09 20.19
CA ALA A 307 8.22 -15.40 20.23
C ALA A 307 9.10 -14.12 20.15
N CYS A 308 8.75 -13.17 19.28
CA CYS A 308 9.41 -11.86 19.27
C CYS A 308 9.27 -11.13 20.61
N THR A 309 8.10 -11.20 21.24
CA THR A 309 7.82 -10.57 22.53
C THR A 309 8.65 -11.22 23.63
N ARG A 310 8.76 -12.55 23.68
CA ARG A 310 9.62 -13.26 24.66
C ARG A 310 11.09 -12.85 24.55
N ILE A 311 11.61 -12.67 23.34
CA ILE A 311 12.98 -12.16 23.15
C ILE A 311 13.13 -10.78 23.78
N VAL A 312 12.16 -9.88 23.60
CA VAL A 312 12.19 -8.53 24.18
C VAL A 312 12.15 -8.57 25.71
N GLU A 313 11.30 -9.42 26.29
CA GLU A 313 11.04 -9.45 27.74
C GLU A 313 12.04 -10.30 28.53
N CYS A 314 12.47 -11.42 27.97
CA CYS A 314 13.31 -12.40 28.67
C CYS A 314 14.77 -12.41 28.19
N GLY A 315 15.08 -11.66 27.12
CA GLY A 315 16.39 -11.68 26.48
C GLY A 315 16.50 -12.75 25.38
N SER A 316 17.62 -12.70 24.68
CA SER A 316 17.88 -13.62 23.57
C SER A 316 18.17 -15.03 24.06
N ASP A 317 17.50 -15.99 23.46
CA ASP A 317 17.83 -17.40 23.46
C ASP A 317 18.05 -17.88 22.03
N ARG A 318 19.18 -18.56 21.78
CA ARG A 318 19.51 -19.13 20.46
C ARG A 318 18.38 -20.03 19.94
N ASN A 319 17.76 -20.81 20.82
CA ASN A 319 16.67 -21.70 20.46
C ASN A 319 15.42 -20.91 20.02
N GLU A 320 15.15 -19.74 20.63
CA GLU A 320 14.03 -18.91 20.29
C GLU A 320 14.21 -18.25 18.91
N VAL A 321 15.40 -17.76 18.58
CA VAL A 321 15.72 -17.22 17.24
C VAL A 321 15.60 -18.29 16.16
N GLN A 322 16.12 -19.50 16.42
CA GLN A 322 15.97 -20.63 15.50
C GLN A 322 14.50 -21.05 15.33
N ARG A 323 13.71 -20.99 16.40
CA ARG A 323 12.27 -21.25 16.39
C ARG A 323 11.54 -20.24 15.52
N LEU A 324 11.87 -18.94 15.64
CA LEU A 324 11.31 -17.90 14.79
C LEU A 324 11.58 -18.16 13.30
N GLN A 325 12.82 -18.50 12.94
CA GLN A 325 13.19 -18.80 11.55
C GLN A 325 12.42 -20.01 11.00
N ARG A 326 12.34 -21.09 11.80
CA ARG A 326 11.60 -22.29 11.41
C ARG A 326 10.11 -21.99 11.21
N TRP A 327 9.46 -21.37 12.19
CA TRP A 327 8.03 -21.06 12.10
C TRP A 327 7.71 -20.08 10.98
N ALA A 328 8.57 -19.08 10.72
CA ALA A 328 8.42 -18.20 9.58
C ALA A 328 8.41 -18.99 8.26
N SER A 329 9.30 -19.99 8.12
CA SER A 329 9.34 -20.86 6.94
C SER A 329 8.07 -21.73 6.81
N GLU A 330 7.52 -22.19 7.93
CA GLU A 330 6.29 -23.00 7.97
C GLU A 330 5.03 -22.19 7.64
N VAL A 331 4.99 -20.89 7.95
CA VAL A 331 3.87 -19.98 7.64
C VAL A 331 3.88 -19.57 6.16
N ARG A 332 5.06 -19.43 5.56
CA ARG A 332 5.27 -18.90 4.22
C ARG A 332 4.53 -19.72 3.15
N GLY A 333 3.78 -19.05 2.28
CA GLY A 333 3.06 -19.64 1.15
C GLY A 333 1.84 -20.47 1.52
N ARG A 334 1.44 -20.51 2.81
CA ARG A 334 0.29 -21.32 3.27
C ARG A 334 -0.92 -20.49 3.66
N GLY A 335 -0.84 -19.16 3.52
CA GLY A 335 -1.95 -18.25 3.82
C GLY A 335 -3.04 -18.31 2.74
N ALA A 336 -4.29 -18.15 3.14
CA ALA A 336 -5.41 -17.95 2.20
C ALA A 336 -5.35 -16.58 1.51
N CYS A 337 -4.59 -15.63 2.06
CA CYS A 337 -4.29 -14.33 1.46
C CYS A 337 -2.81 -13.99 1.67
N ARG A 338 -2.38 -12.80 1.21
CA ARG A 338 -0.98 -12.36 1.29
C ARG A 338 -0.54 -11.83 2.66
N HIS A 339 -1.44 -11.69 3.62
CA HIS A 339 -1.12 -11.12 4.93
C HIS A 339 -0.04 -11.92 5.69
N PRO A 340 -0.12 -13.26 5.82
CA PRO A 340 0.94 -14.03 6.45
C PRO A 340 2.27 -13.94 5.71
N ASP A 341 2.26 -13.98 4.38
CA ASP A 341 3.47 -13.88 3.57
C ASP A 341 4.18 -12.53 3.76
N GLY A 342 3.41 -11.43 3.80
CA GLY A 342 3.95 -10.09 4.05
C GLY A 342 4.60 -10.00 5.43
N ALA A 343 3.93 -10.48 6.48
CA ALA A 343 4.47 -10.48 7.84
C ALA A 343 5.74 -11.32 7.98
N VAL A 344 5.79 -12.47 7.32
CA VAL A 344 6.97 -13.36 7.33
C VAL A 344 8.13 -12.76 6.52
N MET A 345 7.85 -12.09 5.40
CA MET A 345 8.87 -11.40 4.62
C MET A 345 9.52 -10.25 5.43
N PHE A 346 8.70 -9.45 6.11
CA PHE A 346 9.16 -8.44 7.05
C PHE A 346 10.06 -9.04 8.15
N LEU A 347 9.59 -10.08 8.84
CA LEU A 347 10.36 -10.75 9.91
C LEU A 347 11.67 -11.35 9.39
N ALA A 348 11.67 -12.01 8.23
CA ALA A 348 12.87 -12.60 7.65
C ALA A 348 13.94 -11.55 7.34
N SER A 349 13.55 -10.39 6.79
CA SER A 349 14.48 -9.28 6.58
C SER A 349 15.05 -8.74 7.89
N ALA A 350 14.22 -8.64 8.93
CA ALA A 350 14.63 -8.20 10.26
C ALA A 350 15.65 -9.16 10.88
N LEU A 351 15.43 -10.47 10.79
CA LEU A 351 16.35 -11.49 11.30
C LEU A 351 17.68 -11.52 10.54
N THR A 352 17.71 -11.00 9.32
CA THR A 352 18.96 -10.84 8.54
C THR A 352 19.69 -9.57 8.94
N VAL A 353 19.03 -8.41 8.84
CA VAL A 353 19.65 -7.09 9.09
C VAL A 353 20.04 -6.93 10.57
N PHE A 354 19.23 -7.44 11.48
CA PHE A 354 19.44 -7.31 12.93
C PHE A 354 19.89 -8.63 13.59
N ALA A 355 20.62 -9.48 12.85
CA ALA A 355 21.02 -10.79 13.35
C ALA A 355 21.81 -10.72 14.67
N LYS A 356 22.72 -9.74 14.80
CA LYS A 356 23.53 -9.53 16.01
C LYS A 356 22.67 -9.09 17.19
N GLU A 357 21.74 -8.16 16.94
CA GLU A 357 20.82 -7.65 17.97
C GLU A 357 19.85 -8.74 18.44
N PHE A 358 19.33 -9.55 17.52
CA PHE A 358 18.51 -10.69 17.89
C PHE A 358 19.29 -11.75 18.68
N ALA A 359 20.57 -12.00 18.36
CA ALA A 359 21.40 -12.96 19.06
C ALA A 359 21.87 -12.49 20.45
N GLY A 360 22.02 -11.20 20.65
CA GLY A 360 22.56 -10.59 21.88
C GLY A 360 21.60 -9.68 22.63
N HIS A 361 20.29 -9.76 22.36
CA HIS A 361 19.33 -8.88 23.03
C HIS A 361 19.28 -9.13 24.54
N VAL A 362 19.38 -8.05 25.30
CA VAL A 362 19.20 -8.04 26.77
C VAL A 362 17.93 -7.23 27.05
N PRO A 363 17.05 -7.70 27.94
CA PRO A 363 15.84 -6.99 28.29
C PRO A 363 16.15 -5.56 28.75
N HIS A 364 15.41 -4.60 28.22
CA HIS A 364 15.48 -3.25 28.75
C HIS A 364 14.79 -3.25 30.12
N VAL A 365 15.57 -3.15 31.18
CA VAL A 365 15.02 -2.87 32.52
C VAL A 365 14.21 -1.59 32.39
N ALA A 366 12.91 -1.65 32.65
CA ALA A 366 12.08 -0.46 32.72
C ALA A 366 12.74 0.49 33.72
N ARG A 367 13.36 1.57 33.25
CA ARG A 367 13.74 2.68 34.12
C ARG A 367 12.45 3.20 34.68
N GLN A 368 12.09 2.73 35.87
CA GLN A 368 11.11 3.42 36.70
C GLN A 368 11.69 4.82 36.90
N THR A 369 11.11 5.78 36.22
CA THR A 369 11.32 7.19 36.52
C THR A 369 10.80 7.38 37.93
N ALA A 370 11.74 7.56 38.88
CA ALA A 370 11.48 8.09 40.21
C ALA A 370 11.00 9.53 40.08
#